data_2082dd4645f26c7cd41bfde042213d28
#
_entry.id   2082dd4645f26c7cd41bfde042213d28
#
_cell.length_a   1.000
_cell.length_b   1.000
_cell.length_c   1.000
_cell.angle_alpha   90.00
_cell.angle_beta   90.00
_cell.angle_gamma   90.00
#
_symmetry.space_group_name_H-M   'P 1'
#
loop_
_entity.id
_entity.type
_entity.pdbx_description
1 polymer ?
#
loop_
_entity_poly.entity_id
_entity_poly.type
_entity_poly.pdbx_seq_one_letter_code
_entity_poly.pdbx_strand_id
1 'polypeptide(L)'
;ILIRISGYGQTGPCREKAGFGTPAAAFSGLTYLQGYPDRPPVSPPLALVDYMTGTYGALAAMMALYHLKTSDASEGQVADIALFESAFRMLEPLVAEYSLTGKVKERGGHIGQGAAPSGTFRCKDGKWVVMVTSTQRTFVRLAEVMGRMDLLEDPRFDTNPHRSENRQAIYDIVQEWFGSPD
;
A
#
# COMPACT_ATOMS: atom_id res chain seq x y z
N ILE A 1 -10.02 29.50 9.69
CA ILE A 1 -9.26 28.28 9.40
C ILE A 1 -8.65 28.43 8.01
N LEU A 2 -7.36 28.20 7.90
CA LEU A 2 -6.62 28.25 6.64
C LEU A 2 -5.97 26.87 6.39
N ILE A 3 -6.27 26.25 5.25
CA ILE A 3 -5.61 25.03 4.80
C ILE A 3 -4.67 25.40 3.66
N ARG A 4 -3.38 25.13 3.85
CA ARG A 4 -2.31 25.39 2.86
C ARG A 4 -1.82 24.05 2.32
N ILE A 5 -1.92 23.87 1.02
CA ILE A 5 -1.45 22.66 0.32
C ILE A 5 -0.32 23.06 -0.62
N SER A 6 0.80 22.35 -0.52
CA SER A 6 1.96 22.57 -1.41
C SER A 6 2.74 21.26 -1.61
N GLY A 7 3.70 21.25 -2.52
CA GLY A 7 4.50 20.06 -2.82
C GLY A 7 5.24 19.52 -1.60
N TYR A 8 5.90 20.41 -0.84
CA TYR A 8 6.84 20.05 0.22
C TYR A 8 6.58 20.74 1.56
N GLY A 9 5.42 21.35 1.74
CA GLY A 9 5.09 22.14 2.94
C GLY A 9 5.63 23.57 2.87
N GLN A 10 5.24 24.38 3.86
CA GLN A 10 5.60 25.79 3.95
C GLN A 10 6.93 26.02 4.72
N THR A 11 7.43 24.97 5.35
CA THR A 11 8.66 24.97 6.14
C THR A 11 9.62 23.90 5.60
N GLY A 12 10.79 23.80 6.17
CA GLY A 12 11.77 22.79 5.76
C GLY A 12 12.62 23.18 4.54
N PRO A 13 13.60 22.32 4.19
CA PRO A 13 14.63 22.65 3.18
C PRO A 13 14.09 22.66 1.74
N CYS A 14 12.95 22.05 1.49
CA CYS A 14 12.35 21.93 0.14
C CYS A 14 11.18 22.91 -0.09
N ARG A 15 10.85 23.80 0.86
CA ARG A 15 9.67 24.67 0.79
C ARG A 15 9.59 25.54 -0.48
N GLU A 16 10.73 25.93 -1.02
CA GLU A 16 10.81 26.79 -2.23
C GLU A 16 10.80 25.97 -3.54
N LYS A 17 10.79 24.64 -3.45
CA LYS A 17 10.76 23.79 -4.64
C LYS A 17 9.33 23.68 -5.19
N ALA A 18 9.22 23.77 -6.51
CA ALA A 18 7.98 23.43 -7.19
C ALA A 18 7.64 21.95 -6.99
N GLY A 19 6.38 21.64 -6.70
CA GLY A 19 5.91 20.28 -6.47
C GLY A 19 4.52 20.05 -7.08
N PHE A 20 4.33 18.84 -7.59
CA PHE A 20 3.08 18.31 -8.12
C PHE A 20 2.88 16.91 -7.60
N GLY A 21 1.68 16.33 -7.76
CA GLY A 21 1.34 14.99 -7.27
C GLY A 21 2.30 13.90 -7.75
N THR A 22 2.72 13.90 -9.02
CA THR A 22 3.65 12.89 -9.57
C THR A 22 5.05 12.96 -8.95
N PRO A 23 5.75 14.12 -8.89
CA PRO A 23 7.00 14.23 -8.15
C PRO A 23 6.86 13.92 -6.65
N ALA A 24 5.75 14.28 -6.03
CA ALA A 24 5.48 13.98 -4.63
C ALA A 24 5.31 12.46 -4.40
N ALA A 25 4.65 11.74 -5.31
CA ALA A 25 4.57 10.28 -5.28
C ALA A 25 5.96 9.63 -5.39
N ALA A 26 6.84 10.15 -6.24
CA ALA A 26 8.20 9.66 -6.35
C ALA A 26 9.03 9.97 -5.09
N PHE A 27 8.96 11.19 -4.60
CA PHE A 27 9.70 11.64 -3.42
C PHE A 27 9.30 10.90 -2.14
N SER A 28 8.02 10.56 -2.00
CA SER A 28 7.52 9.77 -0.86
C SER A 28 7.94 8.29 -0.89
N GLY A 29 8.42 7.77 -2.02
CA GLY A 29 8.70 6.36 -2.24
C GLY A 29 7.53 5.56 -2.82
N LEU A 30 6.33 6.14 -2.95
CA LEU A 30 5.14 5.46 -3.48
C LEU A 30 5.39 4.92 -4.89
N THR A 31 5.95 5.74 -5.78
CA THR A 31 6.29 5.32 -7.15
C THR A 31 7.35 4.22 -7.16
N TYR A 32 8.34 4.28 -6.25
CA TYR A 32 9.38 3.26 -6.16
C TYR A 32 8.82 1.85 -5.92
N LEU A 33 7.77 1.74 -5.12
CA LEU A 33 7.18 0.46 -4.74
C LEU A 33 6.22 -0.13 -5.78
N GLN A 34 5.89 0.62 -6.83
CA GLN A 34 4.97 0.18 -7.87
C GLN A 34 5.71 -0.43 -9.07
N GLY A 35 5.18 -1.54 -9.56
CA GLY A 35 5.71 -2.26 -10.72
C GLY A 35 6.52 -3.50 -10.34
N TYR A 36 7.26 -4.00 -11.31
CA TYR A 36 8.10 -5.20 -11.18
C TYR A 36 9.53 -4.84 -10.79
N PRO A 37 10.24 -5.72 -10.04
CA PRO A 37 11.59 -5.43 -9.56
C PRO A 37 12.61 -5.27 -10.69
N ASP A 38 12.41 -5.96 -11.80
CA ASP A 38 13.29 -6.00 -13.00
C ASP A 38 12.97 -4.90 -14.03
N ARG A 39 12.04 -3.99 -13.72
CA ARG A 39 11.58 -2.92 -14.63
C ARG A 39 11.58 -1.57 -13.93
N PRO A 40 11.54 -0.46 -14.68
CA PRO A 40 11.36 0.86 -14.10
C PRO A 40 10.12 0.94 -13.22
N PRO A 41 10.14 1.75 -12.15
CA PRO A 41 8.95 2.03 -11.35
C PRO A 41 7.80 2.58 -12.20
N VAL A 42 6.57 2.30 -11.79
CA VAL A 42 5.36 2.75 -12.47
C VAL A 42 4.68 3.83 -11.64
N SER A 43 4.45 5.00 -12.24
CA SER A 43 3.69 6.06 -11.59
C SER A 43 2.20 5.69 -11.49
N PRO A 44 1.48 6.16 -10.45
CA PRO A 44 0.03 6.05 -10.41
C PRO A 44 -0.61 6.62 -11.69
N PRO A 45 -1.65 5.97 -12.24
CA PRO A 45 -2.26 6.37 -13.51
C PRO A 45 -3.14 7.63 -13.42
N LEU A 46 -3.26 8.20 -12.25
CA LEU A 46 -4.10 9.38 -11.96
C LEU A 46 -3.44 10.26 -10.91
N ALA A 47 -4.02 11.43 -10.63
CA ALA A 47 -3.55 12.37 -9.62
C ALA A 47 -3.83 11.87 -8.18
N LEU A 48 -3.38 10.64 -7.86
CA LEU A 48 -3.68 9.95 -6.61
C LEU A 48 -3.27 10.77 -5.39
N VAL A 49 -2.05 11.33 -5.41
CA VAL A 49 -1.49 12.09 -4.30
C VAL A 49 -2.26 13.39 -4.05
N ASP A 50 -2.73 14.03 -5.12
CA ASP A 50 -3.53 15.26 -5.02
C ASP A 50 -4.88 14.96 -4.35
N TYR A 51 -5.56 13.88 -4.75
CA TYR A 51 -6.81 13.43 -4.11
C TYR A 51 -6.61 13.05 -2.64
N MET A 52 -5.53 12.33 -2.33
CA MET A 52 -5.19 11.98 -0.95
C MET A 52 -4.98 13.24 -0.11
N THR A 53 -4.21 14.19 -0.62
CA THR A 53 -3.93 15.45 0.07
C THR A 53 -5.18 16.29 0.25
N GLY A 54 -6.05 16.35 -0.76
CA GLY A 54 -7.36 17.01 -0.66
C GLY A 54 -8.24 16.41 0.45
N THR A 55 -8.22 15.09 0.59
CA THR A 55 -8.94 14.38 1.67
C THR A 55 -8.37 14.72 3.05
N TYR A 56 -7.03 14.74 3.21
CA TYR A 56 -6.40 15.18 4.45
C TYR A 56 -6.70 16.65 4.75
N GLY A 57 -6.73 17.51 3.71
CA GLY A 57 -7.11 18.90 3.84
C GLY A 57 -8.53 19.10 4.37
N ALA A 58 -9.49 18.34 3.85
CA ALA A 58 -10.87 18.34 4.32
C ALA A 58 -10.97 17.85 5.78
N LEU A 59 -10.24 16.77 6.13
CA LEU A 59 -10.19 16.26 7.51
C LEU A 59 -9.60 17.32 8.46
N ALA A 60 -8.48 17.93 8.10
CA ALA A 60 -7.84 18.98 8.90
C ALA A 60 -8.78 20.19 9.10
N ALA A 61 -9.51 20.61 8.07
CA ALA A 61 -10.48 21.68 8.15
C ALA A 61 -11.61 21.34 9.15
N MET A 62 -12.13 20.12 9.09
CA MET A 62 -13.17 19.65 9.99
C MET A 62 -12.67 19.55 11.44
N MET A 63 -11.46 19.05 11.65
CA MET A 63 -10.85 18.98 13.00
C MET A 63 -10.65 20.38 13.59
N ALA A 64 -10.15 21.31 12.81
CA ALA A 64 -9.95 22.71 13.23
C ALA A 64 -11.30 23.41 13.52
N LEU A 65 -12.32 23.14 12.70
CA LEU A 65 -13.67 23.65 12.92
C LEU A 65 -14.30 23.06 14.18
N TYR A 66 -14.15 21.77 14.40
CA TYR A 66 -14.63 21.10 15.62
C TYR A 66 -13.98 21.69 16.86
N HIS A 67 -12.65 21.84 16.85
CA HIS A 67 -11.92 22.49 17.95
C HIS A 67 -12.43 23.91 18.21
N LEU A 68 -12.58 24.73 17.18
CA LEU A 68 -13.09 26.09 17.31
C LEU A 68 -14.52 26.16 17.90
N LYS A 69 -15.35 25.13 17.65
CA LYS A 69 -16.74 25.07 18.12
C LYS A 69 -16.91 24.46 19.50
N THR A 70 -15.97 23.62 19.95
CA THR A 70 -16.10 22.83 21.20
C THR A 70 -15.12 23.23 22.29
N SER A 71 -14.19 24.13 22.01
CA SER A 71 -13.26 24.70 23.00
C SER A 71 -13.49 26.20 23.18
N ASP A 72 -12.90 26.79 24.21
CA ASP A 72 -12.87 28.24 24.44
C ASP A 72 -11.88 28.97 23.50
N ALA A 73 -11.41 28.30 22.46
CA ALA A 73 -10.48 28.90 21.51
C ALA A 73 -11.15 30.00 20.70
N SER A 74 -10.58 31.20 20.78
CA SER A 74 -11.04 32.37 20.02
C SER A 74 -10.28 32.55 18.69
N GLU A 75 -9.17 31.80 18.50
CA GLU A 75 -8.30 31.92 17.36
C GLU A 75 -8.48 30.75 16.37
N GLY A 76 -8.44 31.07 15.08
CA GLY A 76 -8.44 30.08 14.03
C GLY A 76 -7.09 29.37 13.93
N GLN A 77 -7.08 28.24 13.23
CA GLN A 77 -5.89 27.41 13.00
C GLN A 77 -5.45 27.44 11.54
N VAL A 78 -4.15 27.22 11.34
CA VAL A 78 -3.55 27.01 10.01
C VAL A 78 -3.06 25.55 9.96
N ALA A 79 -3.49 24.80 8.95
CA ALA A 79 -2.96 23.48 8.65
C ALA A 79 -2.08 23.58 7.39
N ASP A 80 -0.83 23.16 7.52
CA ASP A 80 0.12 23.02 6.42
C ASP A 80 0.24 21.56 6.03
N ILE A 81 -0.07 21.23 4.78
CA ILE A 81 -0.15 19.86 4.28
C ILE A 81 0.70 19.73 3.02
N ALA A 82 1.73 18.89 3.09
CA ALA A 82 2.55 18.60 1.94
C ALA A 82 2.01 17.42 1.14
N LEU A 83 2.06 17.51 -0.19
CA LEU A 83 1.67 16.43 -1.08
C LEU A 83 2.45 15.14 -0.78
N PHE A 84 3.78 15.23 -0.65
CA PHE A 84 4.59 14.03 -0.41
C PHE A 84 4.32 13.38 0.95
N GLU A 85 4.00 14.14 1.99
CA GLU A 85 3.68 13.61 3.31
C GLU A 85 2.37 12.82 3.30
N SER A 86 1.39 13.30 2.54
CA SER A 86 0.12 12.60 2.34
C SER A 86 0.33 11.21 1.72
N ALA A 87 1.21 11.11 0.70
CA ALA A 87 1.58 9.83 0.11
C ALA A 87 2.45 8.99 1.06
N PHE A 88 3.43 9.60 1.73
CA PHE A 88 4.31 8.91 2.67
C PHE A 88 3.53 8.30 3.84
N ARG A 89 2.49 8.97 4.34
CA ARG A 89 1.61 8.45 5.39
C ARG A 89 0.95 7.11 5.00
N MET A 90 0.67 6.89 3.72
CA MET A 90 0.12 5.62 3.24
C MET A 90 1.14 4.47 3.19
N LEU A 91 2.42 4.77 3.33
CA LEU A 91 3.52 3.80 3.36
C LEU A 91 3.93 3.42 4.80
N GLU A 92 3.05 3.66 5.75
CA GLU A 92 3.30 3.62 7.19
C GLU A 92 4.12 2.43 7.72
N PRO A 93 3.89 1.16 7.32
CA PRO A 93 4.65 0.05 7.86
C PRO A 93 6.15 0.09 7.52
N LEU A 94 6.53 0.79 6.44
CA LEU A 94 7.89 0.73 5.89
C LEU A 94 8.93 1.35 6.81
N VAL A 95 8.59 2.47 7.45
CA VAL A 95 9.52 3.16 8.35
C VAL A 95 9.79 2.31 9.59
N ALA A 96 8.72 1.73 10.15
CA ALA A 96 8.84 0.84 11.31
C ALA A 96 9.60 -0.44 10.95
N GLU A 97 9.28 -1.06 9.80
CA GLU A 97 9.97 -2.25 9.31
C GLU A 97 11.47 -1.99 9.11
N TYR A 98 11.81 -0.88 8.44
CA TYR A 98 13.21 -0.50 8.24
C TYR A 98 13.93 -0.21 9.56
N SER A 99 13.30 0.53 10.48
CA SER A 99 13.90 0.85 11.77
C SER A 99 14.18 -0.39 12.63
N LEU A 100 13.35 -1.42 12.52
CA LEU A 100 13.50 -2.66 13.29
C LEU A 100 14.43 -3.67 12.63
N THR A 101 14.46 -3.72 11.31
CA THR A 101 15.11 -4.82 10.56
C THR A 101 16.24 -4.38 9.65
N GLY A 102 16.36 -3.08 9.35
CA GLY A 102 17.27 -2.55 8.32
C GLY A 102 16.88 -2.94 6.88
N LYS A 103 15.75 -3.62 6.67
CA LYS A 103 15.32 -4.07 5.34
C LYS A 103 14.61 -2.97 4.58
N VAL A 104 15.08 -2.69 3.39
CA VAL A 104 14.40 -1.81 2.44
C VAL A 104 13.36 -2.63 1.68
N LYS A 105 12.13 -2.12 1.62
CA LYS A 105 11.05 -2.76 0.86
C LYS A 105 11.25 -2.56 -0.63
N GLU A 106 11.19 -3.65 -1.37
CA GLU A 106 11.32 -3.66 -2.82
C GLU A 106 9.96 -3.88 -3.51
N ARG A 107 9.91 -3.63 -4.81
CA ARG A 107 8.73 -3.92 -5.65
C ARG A 107 8.41 -5.41 -5.67
N GLY A 108 7.15 -5.75 -5.54
CA GLY A 108 6.68 -7.15 -5.56
C GLY A 108 6.06 -7.60 -6.88
N GLY A 109 5.90 -6.69 -7.84
CA GLY A 109 5.21 -6.99 -9.09
C GLY A 109 3.74 -7.37 -8.85
N HIS A 110 3.35 -8.50 -9.41
CA HIS A 110 2.00 -9.05 -9.29
C HIS A 110 1.77 -9.86 -8.00
N ILE A 111 2.83 -10.14 -7.25
CA ILE A 111 2.75 -10.90 -5.99
C ILE A 111 2.54 -9.92 -4.83
N GLY A 112 1.46 -10.10 -4.08
CA GLY A 112 1.16 -9.26 -2.92
C GLY A 112 2.23 -9.38 -1.84
N GLN A 113 2.61 -8.26 -1.25
CA GLN A 113 3.66 -8.18 -0.24
C GLN A 113 3.16 -8.38 1.20
N GLY A 114 1.86 -8.48 1.40
CA GLY A 114 1.23 -8.77 2.70
C GLY A 114 1.14 -10.27 3.00
N ALA A 115 -0.04 -10.72 3.41
CA ALA A 115 -0.31 -12.15 3.63
C ALA A 115 -0.14 -12.96 2.35
N ALA A 116 0.21 -14.23 2.48
CA ALA A 116 0.42 -15.14 1.36
C ALA A 116 -0.53 -16.35 1.43
N PRO A 117 -1.04 -16.84 0.27
CA PRO A 117 -0.90 -16.27 -1.07
C PRO A 117 -1.78 -15.03 -1.28
N SER A 118 -1.23 -14.03 -1.94
CA SER A 118 -1.96 -12.82 -2.34
C SER A 118 -1.33 -12.26 -3.60
N GLY A 119 -2.14 -11.71 -4.48
CA GLY A 119 -1.64 -11.09 -5.70
C GLY A 119 -2.66 -11.10 -6.83
N THR A 120 -2.14 -10.92 -8.03
CA THR A 120 -2.92 -10.95 -9.28
C THR A 120 -2.57 -12.23 -10.03
N PHE A 121 -3.59 -13.03 -10.33
CA PHE A 121 -3.46 -14.35 -10.95
C PHE A 121 -4.10 -14.35 -12.34
N ARG A 122 -3.46 -15.02 -13.27
CA ARG A 122 -3.99 -15.18 -14.63
C ARG A 122 -4.85 -16.44 -14.71
N CYS A 123 -6.12 -16.26 -15.10
CA CYS A 123 -7.05 -17.35 -15.31
C CYS A 123 -6.83 -18.04 -16.67
N LYS A 124 -7.35 -19.26 -16.82
CA LYS A 124 -7.32 -20.04 -18.05
C LYS A 124 -7.85 -19.29 -19.28
N ASP A 125 -8.90 -18.48 -19.10
CA ASP A 125 -9.50 -17.67 -20.18
C ASP A 125 -8.69 -16.41 -20.52
N GLY A 126 -7.50 -16.23 -19.93
CA GLY A 126 -6.61 -15.09 -20.12
C GLY A 126 -6.95 -13.86 -19.31
N LYS A 127 -8.04 -13.86 -18.56
CA LYS A 127 -8.41 -12.78 -17.65
C LYS A 127 -7.56 -12.80 -16.39
N TRP A 128 -7.65 -11.72 -15.64
CA TRP A 128 -6.91 -11.56 -14.38
C TRP A 128 -7.88 -11.45 -13.20
N VAL A 129 -7.51 -12.09 -12.10
CA VAL A 129 -8.21 -11.99 -10.83
C VAL A 129 -7.24 -11.53 -9.75
N VAL A 130 -7.72 -10.70 -8.83
CA VAL A 130 -6.99 -10.31 -7.63
C VAL A 130 -7.53 -11.13 -6.46
N MET A 131 -6.64 -11.78 -5.74
CA MET A 131 -6.98 -12.57 -4.57
C MET A 131 -6.07 -12.22 -3.40
N VAL A 132 -6.64 -12.21 -2.19
CA VAL A 132 -5.92 -12.00 -0.93
C VAL A 132 -6.39 -13.02 0.10
N THR A 133 -5.44 -13.79 0.65
CA THR A 133 -5.69 -14.69 1.79
C THR A 133 -5.08 -14.10 3.07
N SER A 134 -5.80 -13.19 3.69
CA SER A 134 -5.30 -12.41 4.84
C SER A 134 -5.27 -13.17 6.17
N THR A 135 -5.99 -14.28 6.29
CA THR A 135 -6.12 -15.06 7.53
C THR A 135 -5.90 -16.55 7.27
N GLN A 136 -5.60 -17.31 8.34
CA GLN A 136 -5.52 -18.78 8.25
C GLN A 136 -6.85 -19.38 7.77
N ARG A 137 -7.96 -18.85 8.21
CA ARG A 137 -9.30 -19.32 7.80
C ARG A 137 -9.52 -19.15 6.29
N THR A 138 -9.07 -18.05 5.70
CA THR A 138 -9.19 -17.82 4.25
C THR A 138 -8.27 -18.75 3.46
N PHE A 139 -7.09 -19.07 4.01
CA PHE A 139 -6.19 -20.04 3.39
C PHE A 139 -6.75 -21.47 3.42
N VAL A 140 -7.34 -21.90 4.54
CA VAL A 140 -8.04 -23.21 4.62
C VAL A 140 -9.11 -23.32 3.54
N ARG A 141 -9.96 -22.30 3.40
CA ARG A 141 -11.01 -22.29 2.35
C ARG A 141 -10.43 -22.34 0.93
N LEU A 142 -9.32 -21.66 0.70
CA LEU A 142 -8.63 -21.73 -0.60
C LEU A 142 -8.13 -23.16 -0.86
N ALA A 143 -7.48 -23.80 0.11
CA ALA A 143 -6.99 -25.17 0.00
C ALA A 143 -8.14 -26.16 -0.27
N GLU A 144 -9.30 -25.99 0.40
CA GLU A 144 -10.50 -26.78 0.15
C GLU A 144 -10.99 -26.64 -1.30
N VAL A 145 -11.12 -25.40 -1.79
CA VAL A 145 -11.60 -25.12 -3.17
C VAL A 145 -10.61 -25.65 -4.21
N MET A 146 -9.32 -25.59 -3.93
CA MET A 146 -8.26 -26.14 -4.80
C MET A 146 -8.15 -27.66 -4.75
N GLY A 147 -8.80 -28.33 -3.77
CA GLY A 147 -8.61 -29.75 -3.51
C GLY A 147 -7.21 -30.08 -2.97
N ARG A 148 -6.52 -29.12 -2.36
CA ARG A 148 -5.12 -29.19 -1.93
C ARG A 148 -4.99 -29.05 -0.40
N MET A 149 -5.68 -29.94 0.32
CA MET A 149 -5.61 -29.98 1.79
C MET A 149 -4.21 -30.33 2.31
N ASP A 150 -3.38 -30.97 1.49
CA ASP A 150 -1.97 -31.25 1.75
C ASP A 150 -1.16 -30.00 2.09
N LEU A 151 -1.54 -28.84 1.53
CA LEU A 151 -0.88 -27.55 1.81
C LEU A 151 -1.02 -27.09 3.26
N LEU A 152 -2.01 -27.57 4.00
CA LEU A 152 -2.21 -27.21 5.40
C LEU A 152 -1.24 -27.97 6.33
N GLU A 153 -0.74 -29.12 5.88
CA GLU A 153 0.20 -29.97 6.61
C GLU A 153 1.66 -29.74 6.17
N ASP A 154 1.87 -29.02 5.06
CA ASP A 154 3.21 -28.68 4.59
C ASP A 154 3.82 -27.57 5.49
N PRO A 155 4.98 -27.85 6.13
CA PRO A 155 5.61 -26.90 7.04
C PRO A 155 6.04 -25.57 6.38
N ARG A 156 6.06 -25.52 5.05
CA ARG A 156 6.31 -24.27 4.31
C ARG A 156 5.07 -23.37 4.25
N PHE A 157 3.85 -23.95 4.48
CA PHE A 157 2.58 -23.26 4.22
C PHE A 157 1.57 -23.32 5.37
N ASP A 158 1.83 -24.04 6.43
CA ASP A 158 0.94 -24.26 7.57
C ASP A 158 0.52 -22.97 8.28
N THR A 159 1.40 -21.97 8.30
CA THR A 159 1.15 -20.65 8.91
C THR A 159 1.39 -19.51 7.92
N ASN A 160 0.80 -18.33 8.18
CA ASN A 160 1.05 -17.16 7.31
C ASN A 160 2.51 -16.69 7.31
N PRO A 161 3.27 -16.70 8.42
CA PRO A 161 4.70 -16.43 8.38
C PRO A 161 5.45 -17.38 7.44
N HIS A 162 5.26 -18.68 7.56
CA HIS A 162 5.90 -19.67 6.69
C HIS A 162 5.51 -19.50 5.22
N ARG A 163 4.23 -19.22 4.92
CA ARG A 163 3.80 -18.88 3.56
C ARG A 163 4.45 -17.60 3.04
N SER A 164 4.64 -16.61 3.90
CA SER A 164 5.28 -15.34 3.54
C SER A 164 6.76 -15.50 3.23
N GLU A 165 7.46 -16.40 3.92
CA GLU A 165 8.83 -16.80 3.61
C GLU A 165 8.93 -17.60 2.30
N ASN A 166 7.94 -18.47 2.04
CA ASN A 166 7.84 -19.30 0.84
C ASN A 166 6.87 -18.71 -0.21
N ARG A 167 6.77 -17.40 -0.27
CA ARG A 167 5.74 -16.65 -1.02
C ARG A 167 5.68 -17.02 -2.50
N GLN A 168 6.82 -17.13 -3.15
CA GLN A 168 6.87 -17.50 -4.57
C GLN A 168 6.31 -18.91 -4.78
N ALA A 169 6.72 -19.86 -3.97
CA ALA A 169 6.28 -21.27 -4.09
C ALA A 169 4.76 -21.41 -3.95
N ILE A 170 4.17 -20.77 -2.92
CA ILE A 170 2.70 -20.82 -2.76
C ILE A 170 1.96 -20.04 -3.85
N TYR A 171 2.56 -18.94 -4.35
CA TYR A 171 1.99 -18.21 -5.48
C TYR A 171 1.95 -19.08 -6.74
N ASP A 172 3.02 -19.79 -7.06
CA ASP A 172 3.12 -20.65 -8.25
C ASP A 172 2.09 -21.77 -8.21
N ILE A 173 1.90 -22.42 -7.06
CA ILE A 173 0.87 -23.45 -6.86
C ILE A 173 -0.53 -22.90 -7.13
N VAL A 174 -0.84 -21.72 -6.60
CA VAL A 174 -2.15 -21.09 -6.82
C VAL A 174 -2.30 -20.59 -8.25
N GLN A 175 -1.24 -20.09 -8.87
CA GLN A 175 -1.25 -19.67 -10.27
C GLN A 175 -1.49 -20.87 -11.22
N GLU A 176 -0.90 -22.00 -10.94
CA GLU A 176 -1.14 -23.24 -11.68
C GLU A 176 -2.61 -23.66 -11.62
N TRP A 177 -3.20 -23.61 -10.42
CA TRP A 177 -4.62 -23.92 -10.24
C TRP A 177 -5.52 -22.95 -11.01
N PHE A 178 -5.28 -21.62 -10.98
CA PHE A 178 -6.04 -20.64 -11.78
C PHE A 178 -5.89 -20.86 -13.31
N GLY A 179 -4.78 -21.42 -13.75
CA GLY A 179 -4.51 -21.74 -15.15
C GLY A 179 -5.01 -23.10 -15.60
N SER A 180 -5.40 -23.99 -14.66
CA SER A 180 -5.84 -25.35 -14.97
C SER A 180 -7.25 -25.38 -15.56
N PRO A 181 -7.56 -26.38 -16.40
CA PRO A 181 -8.94 -26.68 -16.80
C PRO A 181 -9.74 -27.18 -15.59
N ASP A 182 -11.05 -26.87 -15.57
CA ASP A 182 -12.03 -27.43 -14.64
C ASP A 182 -12.06 -28.95 -14.72
#